data_32d188d77f5a794a010542fb6f0d4198
#
_entry.id   32d188d77f5a794a010542fb6f0d4198
#
_cell.length_a   1.000
_cell.length_b   1.000
_cell.length_c   1.000
_cell.angle_alpha   90.00
_cell.angle_beta   90.00
_cell.angle_gamma   90.00
#
_symmetry.space_group_name_H-M   'P 1'
#
loop_
_entity.id
_entity.type
_entity.pdbx_description
1 polymer ?
#
loop_
_entity_poly.entity_id
_entity_poly.type
_entity_poly.pdbx_seq_one_letter_code
_entity_poly.pdbx_strand_id
1 'polypeptide(L)'
;GYSSLAYLQKLPVSELKIDRSFVDKLDQSPGTQKLVRAMTEMGHGLDLMVTAEGVETEAEREIITHLGCDVMQGYLASKPLHGDKLQAWFDALPVHAAS
;
A
#
# COMPACT_ATOMS: atom_id res chain seq x y z
N GLY A 1 21.25 -18.18 -2.75
CA GLY A 1 22.34 -17.51 -3.33
C GLY A 1 22.59 -16.21 -2.65
N TYR A 2 23.31 -15.44 -3.30
CA TYR A 2 23.53 -14.11 -2.84
C TYR A 2 22.18 -13.49 -2.69
N SER A 3 21.84 -13.24 -1.53
CA SER A 3 20.46 -12.96 -1.24
C SER A 3 19.98 -11.69 -1.93
N SER A 4 18.86 -11.78 -2.66
CA SER A 4 18.20 -10.60 -3.22
C SER A 4 17.84 -9.63 -2.12
N LEU A 5 17.56 -10.14 -0.95
CA LEU A 5 17.23 -9.33 0.21
C LEU A 5 18.42 -8.49 0.66
N ALA A 6 19.61 -9.09 0.70
CA ALA A 6 20.82 -8.36 1.06
C ALA A 6 21.13 -7.27 0.03
N TYR A 7 20.91 -7.57 -1.23
CA TYR A 7 21.09 -6.59 -2.30
C TYR A 7 20.09 -5.44 -2.16
N LEU A 8 18.84 -5.77 -1.87
CA LEU A 8 17.79 -4.78 -1.71
C LEU A 8 18.11 -3.82 -0.59
N GLN A 9 18.69 -4.30 0.51
CA GLN A 9 19.07 -3.45 1.63
C GLN A 9 20.16 -2.45 1.28
N LYS A 10 20.95 -2.75 0.27
CA LYS A 10 22.02 -1.86 -0.17
C LYS A 10 21.60 -0.84 -1.20
N LEU A 11 20.42 -1.01 -1.78
CA LEU A 11 19.91 -0.06 -2.77
C LEU A 11 19.30 1.14 -2.05
N PRO A 12 19.33 2.32 -2.67
CA PRO A 12 18.64 3.49 -2.13
C PRO A 12 17.13 3.40 -2.39
N VAL A 13 16.53 2.31 -1.92
CA VAL A 13 15.11 2.02 -2.12
C VAL A 13 14.38 2.48 -0.87
N SER A 14 13.34 3.27 -1.05
CA SER A 14 12.52 3.77 0.05
C SER A 14 11.08 3.27 -0.02
N GLU A 15 10.71 2.56 -1.07
CA GLU A 15 9.33 2.18 -1.30
C GLU A 15 9.22 0.79 -1.89
N LEU A 16 8.23 0.03 -1.41
CA LEU A 16 7.83 -1.24 -2.00
C LEU A 16 6.42 -1.05 -2.53
N LYS A 17 6.23 -1.26 -3.82
CA LYS A 17 4.92 -1.13 -4.44
C LYS A 17 4.28 -2.49 -4.60
N ILE A 18 3.02 -2.60 -4.16
CA ILE A 18 2.22 -3.79 -4.35
C ILE A 18 1.41 -3.59 -5.61
N ASP A 19 1.66 -4.43 -6.59
CA ASP A 19 1.05 -4.30 -7.90
C ASP A 19 -0.47 -4.39 -7.84
N ARG A 20 -1.11 -3.69 -8.73
CA ARG A 20 -2.56 -3.64 -8.87
C ARG A 20 -3.18 -5.04 -8.97
N SER A 21 -2.50 -5.99 -9.60
CA SER A 21 -3.02 -7.34 -9.75
C SER A 21 -3.27 -8.03 -8.42
N PHE A 22 -2.56 -7.64 -7.36
CA PHE A 22 -2.78 -8.18 -6.02
C PHE A 22 -3.87 -7.43 -5.27
N VAL A 23 -4.16 -6.21 -5.68
CA VAL A 23 -5.18 -5.38 -5.02
C VAL A 23 -6.57 -5.63 -5.58
N ASP A 24 -6.63 -5.94 -6.89
CA ASP A 24 -7.89 -6.17 -7.58
C ASP A 24 -8.66 -7.32 -6.91
N LYS A 25 -9.89 -7.04 -6.49
CA LYS A 25 -10.78 -7.99 -5.82
C LYS A 25 -10.18 -8.59 -4.54
N LEU A 26 -9.33 -7.83 -3.90
CA LEU A 26 -8.67 -8.26 -2.67
C LEU A 26 -9.68 -8.65 -1.59
N ASP A 27 -10.80 -7.95 -1.52
CA ASP A 27 -11.88 -8.23 -0.57
C ASP A 27 -12.51 -9.62 -0.76
N GLN A 28 -12.29 -10.24 -1.93
CA GLN A 28 -12.84 -11.55 -2.25
C GLN A 28 -11.81 -12.67 -2.24
N SER A 29 -10.58 -12.37 -1.82
CA SER A 29 -9.49 -13.33 -1.91
C SER A 29 -8.67 -13.40 -0.61
N PRO A 30 -9.06 -14.26 0.34
CA PRO A 30 -8.31 -14.42 1.59
C PRO A 30 -6.86 -14.82 1.38
N GLY A 31 -6.58 -15.63 0.38
CA GLY A 31 -5.21 -16.03 0.07
C GLY A 31 -4.35 -14.86 -0.36
N THR A 32 -4.91 -14.01 -1.21
CA THR A 32 -4.20 -12.81 -1.65
C THR A 32 -4.01 -11.83 -0.50
N GLN A 33 -4.98 -11.75 0.41
CA GLN A 33 -4.83 -10.91 1.61
C GLN A 33 -3.63 -11.35 2.44
N LYS A 34 -3.45 -12.66 2.60
CA LYS A 34 -2.30 -13.19 3.34
C LYS A 34 -0.98 -12.86 2.65
N LEU A 35 -0.98 -12.94 1.33
CA LEU A 35 0.21 -12.62 0.54
C LEU A 35 0.56 -11.14 0.68
N VAL A 36 -0.43 -10.27 0.56
CA VAL A 36 -0.22 -8.82 0.68
C VAL A 36 0.26 -8.48 2.09
N ARG A 37 -0.29 -9.14 3.11
CA ARG A 37 0.18 -8.94 4.47
C ARG A 37 1.66 -9.30 4.61
N ALA A 38 2.06 -10.43 4.05
CA ALA A 38 3.46 -10.87 4.10
C ALA A 38 4.37 -9.89 3.39
N MET A 39 3.95 -9.38 2.23
CA MET A 39 4.73 -8.39 1.49
C MET A 39 4.86 -7.08 2.27
N THR A 40 3.78 -6.67 2.93
CA THR A 40 3.77 -5.45 3.73
C THR A 40 4.72 -5.58 4.93
N GLU A 41 4.66 -6.72 5.61
CA GLU A 41 5.54 -6.96 6.75
C GLU A 41 7.00 -7.02 6.32
N MET A 42 7.28 -7.63 5.18
CA MET A 42 8.63 -7.66 4.64
C MET A 42 9.13 -6.25 4.32
N GLY A 43 8.29 -5.45 3.67
CA GLY A 43 8.66 -4.08 3.34
C GLY A 43 8.98 -3.26 4.59
N HIS A 44 8.12 -3.37 5.60
CA HIS A 44 8.35 -2.66 6.86
C HIS A 44 9.60 -3.15 7.58
N GLY A 45 9.86 -4.46 7.49
CA GLY A 45 11.08 -5.02 8.07
C GLY A 45 12.35 -4.51 7.42
N LEU A 46 12.25 -4.01 6.21
CA LEU A 46 13.35 -3.41 5.48
C LEU A 46 13.32 -1.88 5.54
N ASP A 47 12.49 -1.33 6.38
CA ASP A 47 12.30 0.12 6.54
C ASP A 47 11.81 0.79 5.26
N LEU A 48 11.01 0.07 4.48
CA LEU A 48 10.42 0.59 3.27
C LEU A 48 9.01 1.08 3.52
N MET A 49 8.61 2.09 2.75
CA MET A 49 7.24 2.52 2.69
C MET A 49 6.50 1.57 1.74
N VAL A 50 5.33 1.09 2.14
CA VAL A 50 4.58 0.13 1.33
C VAL A 50 3.40 0.81 0.69
N THR A 51 3.37 0.80 -0.64
CA THR A 51 2.35 1.45 -1.45
C THR A 51 1.52 0.41 -2.19
N ALA A 52 0.21 0.46 -2.04
CA ALA A 52 -0.69 -0.39 -2.80
C ALA A 52 -1.20 0.37 -4.02
N GLU A 53 -1.05 -0.22 -5.20
CA GLU A 53 -1.47 0.40 -6.46
C GLU A 53 -2.84 -0.13 -6.89
N GLY A 54 -3.63 0.73 -7.50
CA GLY A 54 -4.89 0.31 -8.11
C GLY A 54 -6.02 0.05 -7.14
N VAL A 55 -6.07 0.76 -6.03
CA VAL A 55 -7.18 0.67 -5.07
C VAL A 55 -8.39 1.36 -5.68
N GLU A 56 -9.41 0.58 -6.01
CA GLU A 56 -10.57 1.10 -6.74
C GLU A 56 -11.86 1.10 -5.93
N THR A 57 -11.95 0.30 -4.88
CA THR A 57 -13.17 0.20 -4.09
C THR A 57 -12.91 0.51 -2.62
N GLU A 58 -13.97 0.88 -1.92
CA GLU A 58 -13.91 1.12 -0.49
C GLU A 58 -13.53 -0.14 0.27
N ALA A 59 -14.03 -1.30 -0.17
CA ALA A 59 -13.70 -2.57 0.45
C ALA A 59 -12.19 -2.86 0.33
N GLU A 60 -11.62 -2.61 -0.83
CA GLU A 60 -10.18 -2.77 -1.04
C GLU A 60 -9.39 -1.82 -0.16
N ARG A 61 -9.85 -0.57 -0.07
CA ARG A 61 -9.21 0.44 0.76
C ARG A 61 -9.17 0.00 2.24
N GLU A 62 -10.28 -0.50 2.74
CA GLU A 62 -10.35 -0.93 4.13
C GLU A 62 -9.39 -2.08 4.40
N ILE A 63 -9.34 -3.04 3.49
CA ILE A 63 -8.45 -4.19 3.66
C ILE A 63 -6.98 -3.77 3.57
N ILE A 64 -6.64 -2.95 2.59
CA ILE A 64 -5.28 -2.46 2.42
C ILE A 64 -4.82 -1.68 3.67
N THR A 65 -5.71 -0.87 4.22
CA THR A 65 -5.41 -0.15 5.45
C THR A 65 -5.20 -1.12 6.62
N HIS A 66 -6.06 -2.11 6.73
CA HIS A 66 -5.96 -3.11 7.79
C HIS A 66 -4.70 -3.95 7.67
N LEU A 67 -4.25 -4.22 6.46
CA LEU A 67 -3.03 -4.98 6.21
C LEU A 67 -1.75 -4.18 6.47
N GLY A 68 -1.89 -2.90 6.73
CA GLY A 68 -0.76 -2.07 7.16
C GLY A 68 -0.03 -1.31 6.07
N CYS A 69 -0.57 -1.26 4.85
CA CYS A 69 0.03 -0.46 3.80
C CYS A 69 0.04 1.03 4.18
N ASP A 70 1.07 1.71 3.76
CA ASP A 70 1.30 3.11 4.15
C ASP A 70 0.67 4.10 3.18
N VAL A 71 0.62 3.75 1.90
CA VAL A 71 0.12 4.62 0.85
C VAL A 71 -0.81 3.83 -0.06
N MET A 72 -1.84 4.48 -0.55
CA MET A 72 -2.75 3.91 -1.54
C MET A 72 -2.76 4.77 -2.79
N GLN A 73 -2.68 4.13 -3.94
CA GLN A 73 -2.80 4.79 -5.23
C GLN A 73 -3.88 4.09 -6.04
N GLY A 74 -4.58 4.84 -6.88
CA GLY A 74 -5.60 4.27 -7.75
C GLY A 74 -6.81 5.16 -7.84
N TYR A 75 -7.87 4.62 -8.40
CA TYR A 75 -9.08 5.38 -8.67
C TYR A 75 -9.66 6.03 -7.43
N LEU A 76 -9.77 5.28 -6.35
CA LEU A 76 -10.34 5.81 -5.12
C LEU A 76 -9.47 6.93 -4.54
N ALA A 77 -8.16 6.72 -4.55
CA ALA A 77 -7.22 7.70 -3.99
C ALA A 77 -7.11 8.95 -4.85
N SER A 78 -7.26 8.82 -6.17
CA SER A 78 -7.16 9.94 -7.09
C SER A 78 -8.50 10.56 -7.44
N LYS A 79 -9.59 9.96 -6.96
CA LYS A 79 -10.93 10.46 -7.25
C LYS A 79 -11.11 11.85 -6.65
N PRO A 80 -11.66 12.80 -7.41
CA PRO A 80 -11.92 14.13 -6.87
C PRO A 80 -12.86 14.07 -5.68
N LEU A 81 -12.50 14.73 -4.61
CA LEU A 81 -13.32 14.85 -3.43
C LEU A 81 -13.70 16.32 -3.26
N HIS A 82 -14.84 16.54 -2.63
CA HIS A 82 -15.22 17.91 -2.31
C HIS A 82 -14.35 18.41 -1.15
N GLY A 83 -14.12 19.69 -1.11
CA GLY A 83 -13.17 20.37 -0.24
C GLY A 83 -12.84 19.70 1.08
N ASP A 84 -13.78 19.73 2.02
CA ASP A 84 -13.53 19.16 3.35
C ASP A 84 -13.27 17.67 3.31
N LYS A 85 -13.91 16.96 2.38
CA LYS A 85 -13.68 15.53 2.24
C LYS A 85 -12.28 15.23 1.72
N LEU A 86 -11.82 16.07 0.81
CA LEU A 86 -10.46 15.93 0.28
C LEU A 86 -9.45 16.17 1.40
N GLN A 87 -9.66 17.19 2.19
CA GLN A 87 -8.76 17.50 3.29
C GLN A 87 -8.78 16.40 4.33
N ALA A 88 -9.95 15.91 4.69
CA ALA A 88 -10.09 14.83 5.65
C ALA A 88 -9.42 13.54 5.14
N TRP A 89 -9.58 13.25 3.86
CA TRP A 89 -8.95 12.09 3.26
C TRP A 89 -7.42 12.21 3.31
N PHE A 90 -6.93 13.39 2.97
CA PHE A 90 -5.49 13.66 2.96
C PHE A 90 -4.91 13.53 4.37
N ASP A 91 -5.60 14.07 5.35
CA ASP A 91 -5.17 14.03 6.75
C ASP A 91 -5.18 12.61 7.31
N ALA A 92 -6.02 11.75 6.76
CA ALA A 92 -6.11 10.37 7.20
C ALA A 92 -5.01 9.48 6.63
N LEU A 93 -4.26 9.94 5.64
CA LEU A 93 -3.17 9.14 5.05
C LEU A 93 -2.01 9.05 6.04
N PRO A 94 -1.60 7.83 6.39
CA PRO A 94 -0.55 7.66 7.38
C PRO A 94 0.81 8.20 6.95
N VAL A 95 1.01 8.39 5.67
CA VAL A 95 2.32 8.80 5.14
C VAL A 95 2.32 10.16 4.45
N HIS A 96 1.22 10.90 4.49
CA HIS A 96 1.24 12.18 3.81
C HIS A 96 2.28 13.11 4.44
N ALA A 97 2.54 12.95 5.70
CA ALA A 97 3.55 13.75 6.40
C ALA A 97 4.97 13.35 6.00
N ALA A 98 5.15 12.16 5.48
CA ALA A 98 6.46 11.65 5.08
C ALA A 98 6.76 11.90 3.60
N SER A 99 5.79 12.27 2.84
CA SER A 99 5.94 12.46 1.40
C SER A 99 6.50 13.83 1.02
#